data_bf3d2cd6fd9fdfa0971d8ac26610fce0
#
_entry.id   bf3d2cd6fd9fdfa0971d8ac26610fce0
#
_cell.length_a   1.000
_cell.length_b   1.000
_cell.length_c   1.000
_cell.angle_alpha   90.00
_cell.angle_beta   90.00
_cell.angle_gamma   90.00
#
_symmetry.space_group_name_H-M   'P 1'
#
loop_
_entity.id
_entity.type
_entity.pdbx_description
1 polymer ?
#
loop_
_entity_poly.entity_id
_entity_poly.type
_entity_poly.pdbx_seq_one_letter_code
_entity_poly.pdbx_strand_id
1 'polypeptide(L)'
;MSRTEQVEQLTNYIGALCCPYTVRNCQMTLIAKLDELAEKEDSPLSKVIYQTMKRNQDLAVKLNRPSCQDTGVLQFWVKCGTKFPLIDDLEVLLKEAVVRATVD
;
A
#
# COMPACT_ATOMS: atom_id res chain seq x y z
N MET A 1 22.85 -7.69 -18.05
CA MET A 1 22.32 -7.71 -16.68
C MET A 1 22.23 -9.15 -16.21
N SER A 2 22.87 -9.46 -15.10
CA SER A 2 22.82 -10.82 -14.54
C SER A 2 21.43 -11.12 -13.93
N ARG A 3 21.12 -12.43 -13.76
CA ARG A 3 19.86 -12.83 -13.10
C ARG A 3 19.74 -12.25 -11.69
N THR A 4 20.83 -12.24 -10.95
CA THR A 4 20.87 -11.69 -9.59
C THR A 4 20.55 -10.18 -9.57
N GLU A 5 21.11 -9.43 -10.48
CA GLU A 5 20.83 -7.99 -10.62
C GLU A 5 19.37 -7.74 -11.01
N GLN A 6 18.80 -8.56 -11.88
CA GLN A 6 17.39 -8.47 -12.25
C GLN A 6 16.47 -8.75 -11.07
N VAL A 7 16.75 -9.77 -10.28
CA VAL A 7 15.99 -10.10 -9.07
C VAL A 7 16.07 -8.96 -8.06
N GLU A 8 17.26 -8.44 -7.81
CA GLU A 8 17.45 -7.34 -6.86
C GLU A 8 16.74 -6.07 -7.30
N GLN A 9 16.86 -5.71 -8.56
CA GLN A 9 16.19 -4.54 -9.11
C GLN A 9 14.68 -4.65 -9.02
N LEU A 10 14.11 -5.80 -9.36
CA LEU A 10 12.67 -6.02 -9.29
C LEU A 10 12.18 -6.06 -7.84
N THR A 11 12.93 -6.68 -6.93
CA THR A 11 12.63 -6.70 -5.50
C THR A 11 12.57 -5.28 -4.93
N ASN A 12 13.55 -4.46 -5.23
CA ASN A 12 13.59 -3.07 -4.78
C ASN A 12 12.43 -2.25 -5.37
N TYR A 13 12.10 -2.47 -6.63
CA TYR A 13 11.01 -1.77 -7.30
C TYR A 13 9.65 -2.11 -6.68
N ILE A 14 9.38 -3.39 -6.46
CA ILE A 14 8.14 -3.85 -5.81
C ILE A 14 8.07 -3.35 -4.37
N GLY A 15 9.14 -3.44 -3.60
CA GLY A 15 9.19 -2.93 -2.25
C GLY A 15 8.89 -1.44 -2.15
N ALA A 16 9.46 -0.65 -3.04
CA ALA A 16 9.21 0.79 -3.11
C ALA A 16 7.76 1.14 -3.45
N LEU A 17 7.10 0.32 -4.26
CA LEU A 17 5.70 0.54 -4.63
C LEU A 17 4.71 0.07 -3.56
N CYS A 18 4.94 -1.12 -2.99
CA CYS A 18 3.94 -1.75 -2.13
C CYS A 18 3.76 -1.04 -0.79
N CYS A 19 4.84 -0.71 -0.11
CA CYS A 19 4.77 -0.25 1.28
C CYS A 19 4.17 1.16 1.43
N PRO A 20 4.61 2.17 0.66
CA PRO A 20 4.03 3.52 0.80
C PRO A 20 2.56 3.59 0.43
N TYR A 21 2.15 2.84 -0.59
CA TYR A 21 0.80 2.93 -1.14
C TYR A 21 -0.24 2.11 -0.37
N THR A 22 0.15 0.99 0.21
CA THR A 22 -0.82 0.10 0.88
C THR A 22 -0.98 0.41 2.37
N VAL A 23 0.07 0.81 3.04
CA VAL A 23 0.07 0.96 4.50
C VAL A 23 0.01 2.42 4.95
N ARG A 24 0.67 3.31 4.22
CA ARG A 24 0.81 4.73 4.60
C ARG A 24 -0.13 5.67 3.87
N ASN A 25 -0.46 5.36 2.64
CA ASN A 25 -1.30 6.21 1.79
C ASN A 25 -2.60 5.50 1.42
N CYS A 26 -3.72 6.10 1.75
CA CYS A 26 -4.99 5.70 1.15
C CYS A 26 -4.99 6.05 -0.33
N GLN A 27 -5.61 5.19 -1.13
CA GLN A 27 -5.84 5.51 -2.54
C GLN A 27 -6.69 6.77 -2.67
N MET A 28 -6.39 7.60 -3.65
CA MET A 28 -7.11 8.85 -3.88
C MET A 28 -8.62 8.63 -4.08
N THR A 29 -9.02 7.50 -4.67
CA THR A 29 -10.42 7.10 -4.83
C THR A 29 -11.11 6.89 -3.48
N LEU A 30 -10.43 6.31 -2.50
CA LEU A 30 -10.95 6.11 -1.15
C LEU A 30 -11.12 7.44 -0.43
N ILE A 31 -10.14 8.33 -0.52
CA ILE A 31 -10.20 9.67 0.08
C ILE A 31 -11.37 10.46 -0.50
N ALA A 32 -11.52 10.46 -1.83
CA ALA A 32 -12.63 11.13 -2.50
C ALA A 32 -13.99 10.57 -2.06
N LYS A 33 -14.09 9.26 -1.89
CA LYS A 33 -15.32 8.60 -1.42
C LYS A 33 -15.65 8.94 0.03
N LEU A 34 -14.66 9.04 0.89
CA LEU A 34 -14.84 9.49 2.27
C LEU A 34 -15.34 10.93 2.34
N ASP A 35 -14.79 11.82 1.53
CA ASP A 35 -15.26 13.21 1.44
C ASP A 35 -16.70 13.28 0.96
N GLU A 36 -17.08 12.51 -0.07
CA GLU A 36 -18.46 12.41 -0.56
C GLU A 36 -19.42 11.93 0.53
N LEU A 37 -19.07 10.89 1.25
CA LEU A 37 -19.90 10.33 2.32
C LEU A 37 -20.03 11.31 3.49
N ALA A 38 -18.98 12.05 3.83
CA ALA A 38 -19.01 13.07 4.86
C ALA A 38 -19.97 14.22 4.51
N GLU A 39 -20.03 14.62 3.24
CA GLU A 39 -20.94 15.65 2.76
C GLU A 39 -22.41 15.22 2.81
N LYS A 40 -22.68 13.93 2.57
CA LYS A 40 -24.03 13.35 2.58
C LYS A 40 -24.53 13.00 3.99
N GLU A 41 -23.66 13.05 4.99
CA GLU A 41 -24.01 12.66 6.35
C GLU A 41 -24.74 13.79 7.09
N ASP A 42 -25.88 13.50 7.67
CA ASP A 42 -26.68 14.48 8.40
C ASP A 42 -26.45 14.43 9.93
N SER A 43 -25.98 13.29 10.45
CA SER A 43 -25.73 13.14 11.88
C SER A 43 -24.49 13.92 12.34
N PRO A 44 -24.59 14.80 13.35
CA PRO A 44 -23.43 15.52 13.88
C PRO A 44 -22.32 14.61 14.38
N LEU A 45 -22.66 13.48 15.01
CA LEU A 45 -21.69 12.51 15.50
C LEU A 45 -20.92 11.84 14.35
N SER A 46 -21.63 11.45 13.31
CA SER A 46 -20.99 10.84 12.13
C SER A 46 -20.08 11.83 11.40
N LYS A 47 -20.45 13.09 11.35
CA LYS A 47 -19.57 14.14 10.78
C LYS A 47 -18.25 14.26 11.56
N VAL A 48 -18.30 14.21 12.88
CA VAL A 48 -17.08 14.22 13.72
C VAL A 48 -16.20 13.01 13.44
N ILE A 49 -16.81 11.83 13.27
CA ILE A 49 -16.08 10.60 12.93
C ILE A 49 -15.37 10.74 11.57
N TYR A 50 -16.05 11.22 10.55
CA TYR A 50 -15.43 11.44 9.23
C TYR A 50 -14.29 12.46 9.27
N GLN A 51 -14.46 13.55 10.00
CA GLN A 51 -13.40 14.55 10.20
C GLN A 51 -12.19 13.94 10.90
N THR A 52 -12.40 13.10 11.90
CA THR A 52 -11.33 12.39 12.62
C THR A 52 -10.59 11.42 11.69
N MET A 53 -11.31 10.68 10.86
CA MET A 53 -10.72 9.80 9.86
C MET A 53 -9.84 10.57 8.87
N LYS A 54 -10.34 11.68 8.36
CA LYS A 54 -9.59 12.55 7.44
C LYS A 54 -8.31 13.09 8.08
N ARG A 55 -8.42 13.62 9.31
CA ARG A 55 -7.27 14.10 10.06
C ARG A 55 -6.24 13.00 10.32
N ASN A 56 -6.70 11.79 10.60
CA ASN A 56 -5.82 10.63 10.78
C ASN A 56 -5.05 10.32 9.49
N GLN A 57 -5.69 10.38 8.33
CA GLN A 57 -5.03 10.18 7.04
C GLN A 57 -3.96 11.24 6.78
N ASP A 58 -4.28 12.51 7.02
CA ASP A 58 -3.34 13.62 6.84
C ASP A 58 -2.12 13.46 7.75
N LEU A 59 -2.32 13.05 9.00
CA LEU A 59 -1.23 12.79 9.95
C LEU A 59 -0.40 11.57 9.54
N ALA A 60 -1.01 10.51 9.04
CA ALA A 60 -0.30 9.33 8.57
C ALA A 60 0.68 9.68 7.45
N VAL A 61 0.23 10.49 6.49
CA VAL A 61 1.08 10.97 5.40
C VAL A 61 2.19 11.90 5.94
N LYS A 62 1.82 12.87 6.75
CA LYS A 62 2.76 13.87 7.29
C LYS A 62 3.86 13.24 8.14
N LEU A 63 3.50 12.27 8.97
CA LEU A 63 4.43 11.60 9.89
C LEU A 63 5.07 10.35 9.29
N ASN A 64 4.71 9.99 8.06
CA ASN A 64 5.18 8.78 7.39
C ASN A 64 4.93 7.52 8.24
N ARG A 65 3.69 7.38 8.71
CA ARG A 65 3.26 6.28 9.59
C ARG A 65 2.01 5.59 9.03
N PRO A 66 1.73 4.33 9.44
CA PRO A 66 0.49 3.67 9.09
C PRO A 66 -0.73 4.47 9.55
N SER A 67 -1.81 4.42 8.77
CA SER A 67 -3.07 5.09 9.12
C SER A 67 -3.85 4.38 10.23
N CYS A 68 -3.61 3.08 10.43
CA CYS A 68 -4.22 2.31 11.52
C CYS A 68 -3.29 1.14 11.94
N GLN A 69 -3.62 0.49 13.05
CA GLN A 69 -2.88 -0.65 13.56
C GLN A 69 -3.19 -1.94 12.79
N ASP A 70 -4.41 -2.05 12.27
CA ASP A 70 -4.81 -3.19 11.45
C ASP A 70 -4.40 -2.93 9.99
N THR A 71 -3.23 -3.39 9.67
CA THR A 71 -2.65 -3.25 8.32
C THR A 71 -3.13 -4.33 7.35
N GLY A 72 -3.93 -5.29 7.82
CA GLY A 72 -4.50 -6.36 6.99
C GLY A 72 -3.48 -7.38 6.53
N VAL A 73 -3.81 -8.04 5.44
CA VAL A 73 -2.97 -9.06 4.78
C VAL A 73 -2.63 -8.59 3.38
N LEU A 74 -1.36 -8.71 3.01
CA LEU A 74 -0.93 -8.40 1.65
C LEU A 74 -1.25 -9.58 0.72
N GLN A 75 -1.91 -9.29 -0.38
CA GLN A 75 -2.21 -10.25 -1.43
C GLN A 75 -1.69 -9.73 -2.76
N PHE A 76 -1.03 -10.61 -3.52
CA PHE A 76 -0.53 -10.28 -4.84
C PHE A 76 -1.26 -11.09 -5.91
N TRP A 77 -1.87 -10.40 -6.86
CA TRP A 77 -2.40 -10.98 -8.08
C TRP A 77 -1.45 -10.65 -9.22
N VAL A 78 -0.73 -11.65 -9.68
CA VAL A 78 0.30 -11.45 -10.70
C VAL A 78 -0.14 -12.08 -12.00
N LYS A 79 -0.27 -11.27 -13.05
CA LYS A 79 -0.44 -11.74 -14.41
C LYS A 79 0.90 -11.71 -15.11
N CYS A 80 1.39 -12.89 -15.50
CA CYS A 80 2.74 -13.04 -16.01
C CYS A 80 2.73 -13.96 -17.23
N GLY A 81 3.51 -13.62 -18.25
CA GLY A 81 3.74 -14.48 -19.39
C GLY A 81 4.61 -15.69 -19.02
N THR A 82 4.37 -16.84 -19.65
CA THR A 82 5.10 -18.09 -19.39
C THR A 82 6.60 -18.02 -19.69
N LYS A 83 7.00 -17.07 -20.52
CA LYS A 83 8.41 -16.86 -20.90
C LYS A 83 9.10 -15.78 -20.05
N PHE A 84 8.46 -15.30 -19.01
CA PHE A 84 9.08 -14.33 -18.12
C PHE A 84 10.28 -14.96 -17.40
N PRO A 85 11.48 -14.34 -17.46
CA PRO A 85 12.74 -14.98 -17.01
C PRO A 85 12.78 -15.31 -15.52
N LEU A 86 12.01 -14.60 -14.69
CA LEU A 86 12.00 -14.74 -13.23
C LEU A 86 10.74 -15.42 -12.70
N ILE A 87 10.00 -16.12 -13.55
CA ILE A 87 8.71 -16.74 -13.18
C ILE A 87 8.84 -17.72 -12.01
N ASP A 88 9.93 -18.49 -11.97
CA ASP A 88 10.17 -19.49 -10.92
C ASP A 88 10.54 -18.88 -9.57
N ASP A 89 11.02 -17.62 -9.59
CA ASP A 89 11.49 -16.90 -8.41
C ASP A 89 10.46 -15.88 -7.88
N LEU A 90 9.32 -15.72 -8.55
CA LEU A 90 8.34 -14.68 -8.23
C LEU A 90 7.86 -14.72 -6.77
N GLU A 91 7.54 -15.90 -6.25
CA GLU A 91 7.06 -16.04 -4.86
C GLU A 91 8.12 -15.59 -3.85
N VAL A 92 9.33 -16.08 -4.00
CA VAL A 92 10.45 -15.72 -3.12
C VAL A 92 10.77 -14.24 -3.22
N LEU A 93 10.76 -13.71 -4.44
CA LEU A 93 11.04 -12.31 -4.73
C LEU A 93 9.99 -11.38 -4.10
N LEU A 94 8.71 -11.72 -4.18
CA LEU A 94 7.63 -10.94 -3.57
C LEU A 94 7.73 -10.95 -2.04
N LYS A 95 8.01 -12.10 -1.43
CA LYS A 95 8.23 -12.21 0.01
C LYS A 95 9.40 -11.35 0.48
N GLU A 96 10.51 -11.42 -0.22
CA GLU A 96 11.70 -10.62 0.10
C GLU A 96 11.46 -9.13 -0.06
N ALA A 97 10.73 -8.72 -1.10
CA ALA A 97 10.35 -7.33 -1.30
C ALA A 97 9.53 -6.77 -0.14
N VAL A 98 8.58 -7.54 0.38
CA VAL A 98 7.78 -7.14 1.56
C VAL A 98 8.65 -7.03 2.81
N VAL A 99 9.56 -7.97 3.04
CA VAL A 99 10.47 -7.93 4.18
C VAL A 99 11.35 -6.68 4.13
N ARG A 100 11.97 -6.40 3.01
CA ARG A 100 12.80 -5.19 2.82
C ARG A 100 12.02 -3.91 3.06
N ALA A 101 10.83 -3.82 2.48
CA ALA A 101 9.97 -2.64 2.63
C ALA A 101 9.47 -2.45 4.07
N THR A 102 9.36 -3.51 4.86
CA THR A 102 8.94 -3.44 6.26
C THR A 102 10.08 -2.96 7.16
N VAL A 103 11.31 -3.36 6.85
CA VAL A 103 12.50 -2.99 7.65
C VAL A 103 12.94 -1.55 7.37
N ASP A 104 12.83 -1.10 6.14
CA ASP A 104 13.14 0.27 5.74
C ASP A 104 12.02 1.23 6.18
#